data_402fe9d2739e121cafc834b52c8d287a
#
_entry.id   402fe9d2739e121cafc834b52c8d287a
#
_cell.length_a   1.000
_cell.length_b   1.000
_cell.length_c   1.000
_cell.angle_alpha   90.00
_cell.angle_beta   90.00
_cell.angle_gamma   90.00
#
_symmetry.space_group_name_H-M   'P 1'
#
loop_
_entity.id
_entity.type
_entity.pdbx_description
1 polymer ?
#
loop_
_entity_poly.entity_id
_entity_poly.type
_entity_poly.pdbx_seq_one_letter_code
_entity_poly.pdbx_strand_id
1 'polypeptide(L)'
;MDSIVFLILRQMRAPLLLLTTVYAIATLGLTLIPGMDDKGQVWFMDFFHAFYFVSFMGTTTGFGEIPYPFTDAQRMWALIFIYITVATWVYTIGTLIRLWQNETLQKALAEHRFQRQVRQISEPFFVVCGYGNTGSRLVKSLRKRLIRA
;
A
#
# COMPACT_ATOMS: atom_id res chain seq x y z
N MET A 1 -11.59 9.50 -12.21
CA MET A 1 -10.74 8.38 -11.69
C MET A 1 -9.27 8.82 -11.58
N ASP A 2 -8.82 9.64 -12.51
CA ASP A 2 -7.40 10.09 -12.61
C ASP A 2 -6.91 10.91 -11.42
N SER A 3 -7.77 11.75 -10.84
CA SER A 3 -7.41 12.58 -9.67
C SER A 3 -7.14 11.77 -8.39
N ILE A 4 -7.89 10.69 -8.16
CA ILE A 4 -7.71 9.81 -6.99
C ILE A 4 -6.44 8.98 -7.15
N VAL A 5 -6.24 8.38 -8.33
CA VAL A 5 -5.02 7.62 -8.65
C VAL A 5 -3.78 8.49 -8.54
N PHE A 6 -3.84 9.72 -9.06
CA PHE A 6 -2.75 10.68 -8.95
C PHE A 6 -2.40 11.02 -7.48
N LEU A 7 -3.42 11.24 -6.64
CA LEU A 7 -3.23 11.55 -5.22
C LEU A 7 -2.58 10.38 -4.47
N ILE A 8 -3.02 9.15 -4.74
CA ILE A 8 -2.44 7.93 -4.18
C ILE A 8 -0.98 7.78 -4.61
N LEU A 9 -0.71 7.86 -5.92
CA LEU A 9 0.64 7.74 -6.46
C LEU A 9 1.59 8.81 -5.92
N ARG A 10 1.12 10.05 -5.79
CA ARG A 10 1.92 11.14 -5.24
C ARG A 10 2.34 10.89 -3.79
N GLN A 11 1.42 10.40 -2.95
CA GLN A 11 1.71 10.11 -1.54
C GLN A 11 2.55 8.84 -1.36
N MET A 12 2.35 7.82 -2.21
CA MET A 12 3.06 6.55 -2.13
C MET A 12 4.44 6.58 -2.81
N ARG A 13 4.75 7.62 -3.59
CA ARG A 13 6.01 7.69 -4.33
C ARG A 13 7.25 7.59 -3.41
N ALA A 14 7.27 8.35 -2.33
CA ALA A 14 8.42 8.38 -1.42
C ALA A 14 8.64 7.02 -0.70
N PRO A 15 7.63 6.40 -0.05
CA PRO A 15 7.83 5.11 0.60
C PRO A 15 8.15 3.98 -0.39
N LEU A 16 7.57 3.98 -1.59
CA LEU A 16 7.87 2.97 -2.60
C LEU A 16 9.30 3.10 -3.13
N LEU A 17 9.75 4.31 -3.45
CA LEU A 17 11.13 4.53 -3.87
C LEU A 17 12.13 4.15 -2.77
N LEU A 18 11.85 4.52 -1.51
CA LEU A 18 12.70 4.15 -0.39
C LEU A 18 12.77 2.63 -0.23
N LEU A 19 11.62 1.94 -0.22
CA LEU A 19 11.55 0.49 -0.11
C LEU A 19 12.34 -0.19 -1.24
N THR A 20 12.11 0.21 -2.49
CA THR A 20 12.80 -0.36 -3.65
C THR A 20 14.31 -0.14 -3.58
N THR A 21 14.74 1.07 -3.17
CA THR A 21 16.17 1.39 -3.04
C THR A 21 16.84 0.58 -1.94
N VAL A 22 16.21 0.48 -0.78
CA VAL A 22 16.73 -0.31 0.35
C VAL A 22 16.86 -1.79 -0.03
N TYR A 23 15.83 -2.35 -0.67
CA TYR A 23 15.86 -3.74 -1.14
C TYR A 23 16.93 -3.98 -2.21
N ALA A 24 17.08 -3.05 -3.15
CA ALA A 24 18.11 -3.14 -4.19
C ALA A 24 19.52 -3.15 -3.59
N ILE A 25 19.81 -2.23 -2.65
CA ILE A 25 21.13 -2.14 -2.01
C ILE A 25 21.38 -3.38 -1.14
N ALA A 26 20.40 -3.80 -0.33
CA ALA A 26 20.53 -4.97 0.53
C ALA A 26 20.82 -6.25 -0.28
N THR A 27 20.05 -6.47 -1.36
CA THR A 27 20.23 -7.59 -2.29
C THR A 27 21.58 -7.53 -2.99
N LEU A 28 21.94 -6.39 -3.55
CA LEU A 28 23.21 -6.19 -4.24
C LEU A 28 24.41 -6.49 -3.31
N GLY A 29 24.37 -6.02 -2.08
CA GLY A 29 25.45 -6.30 -1.13
C GLY A 29 25.60 -7.78 -0.84
N LEU A 30 24.50 -8.52 -0.66
CA LEU A 30 24.56 -9.98 -0.44
C LEU A 30 25.09 -10.74 -1.66
N THR A 31 24.81 -10.27 -2.88
CA THR A 31 25.36 -10.91 -4.10
C THR A 31 26.85 -10.65 -4.30
N LEU A 32 27.37 -9.52 -3.75
CA LEU A 32 28.78 -9.14 -3.89
C LEU A 32 29.67 -9.67 -2.75
N ILE A 33 29.10 -9.94 -1.60
CA ILE A 33 29.86 -10.43 -0.43
C ILE A 33 30.06 -11.93 -0.57
N PRO A 34 31.33 -12.43 -0.57
CA PRO A 34 31.60 -13.85 -0.71
C PRO A 34 31.11 -14.64 0.52
N GLY A 35 30.40 -15.72 0.25
CA GLY A 35 30.02 -16.74 1.21
C GLY A 35 30.90 -17.98 1.12
N MET A 36 30.57 -19.01 1.89
CA MET A 36 31.17 -20.35 1.81
C MET A 36 30.07 -21.38 1.61
N ASP A 37 30.33 -22.37 0.76
CA ASP A 37 29.47 -23.52 0.61
C ASP A 37 29.77 -24.60 1.67
N ASP A 38 29.02 -25.69 1.66
CA ASP A 38 29.21 -26.83 2.58
C ASP A 38 30.57 -27.52 2.42
N LYS A 39 31.29 -27.26 1.32
CA LYS A 39 32.62 -27.82 1.03
C LYS A 39 33.75 -26.85 1.37
N GLY A 40 33.44 -25.68 1.94
CA GLY A 40 34.42 -24.66 2.28
C GLY A 40 34.95 -23.89 1.07
N GLN A 41 34.28 -23.96 -0.09
CA GLN A 41 34.65 -23.20 -1.28
C GLN A 41 33.95 -21.82 -1.25
N VAL A 42 34.62 -20.82 -1.84
CA VAL A 42 34.04 -19.49 -1.98
C VAL A 42 32.84 -19.56 -2.91
N TRP A 43 31.73 -19.07 -2.42
CA TRP A 43 30.46 -19.04 -3.13
C TRP A 43 29.86 -17.64 -3.10
N PHE A 44 29.22 -17.23 -4.20
CA PHE A 44 28.49 -15.96 -4.27
C PHE A 44 27.00 -16.25 -4.36
N MET A 45 26.26 -15.55 -3.54
CA MET A 45 24.80 -15.68 -3.53
C MET A 45 24.22 -15.16 -4.84
N ASP A 46 23.39 -15.95 -5.50
CA ASP A 46 22.66 -15.49 -6.67
C ASP A 46 21.57 -14.47 -6.29
N PHE A 47 21.15 -13.70 -7.28
CA PHE A 47 20.15 -12.64 -7.09
C PHE A 47 18.87 -13.15 -6.43
N PHE A 48 18.37 -14.31 -6.86
CA PHE A 48 17.10 -14.84 -6.34
C PHE A 48 17.18 -15.20 -4.85
N HIS A 49 18.25 -15.89 -4.43
CA HIS A 49 18.45 -16.20 -3.01
C HIS A 49 18.66 -14.96 -2.17
N ALA A 50 19.43 -13.98 -2.66
CA ALA A 50 19.65 -12.72 -1.95
C ALA A 50 18.33 -11.93 -1.81
N PHE A 51 17.54 -11.81 -2.88
CA PHE A 51 16.24 -11.12 -2.86
C PHE A 51 15.23 -11.84 -1.95
N TYR A 52 15.21 -13.18 -2.00
CA TYR A 52 14.36 -13.99 -1.13
C TYR A 52 14.74 -13.79 0.34
N PHE A 53 16.04 -13.84 0.68
CA PHE A 53 16.54 -13.57 2.02
C PHE A 53 16.12 -12.17 2.50
N VAL A 54 16.38 -11.11 1.74
CA VAL A 54 16.01 -9.73 2.09
C VAL A 54 14.50 -9.60 2.28
N SER A 55 13.69 -10.32 1.49
CA SER A 55 12.24 -10.26 1.58
C SER A 55 11.72 -10.83 2.89
N PHE A 56 12.13 -12.02 3.30
CA PHE A 56 11.66 -12.57 4.57
C PHE A 56 12.32 -11.90 5.79
N MET A 57 13.52 -11.36 5.65
CA MET A 57 14.15 -10.53 6.66
C MET A 57 13.36 -9.23 6.90
N GLY A 58 13.01 -8.53 5.81
CA GLY A 58 12.25 -7.27 5.88
C GLY A 58 10.82 -7.46 6.39
N THR A 59 10.19 -8.60 6.10
CA THR A 59 8.86 -8.94 6.61
C THR A 59 8.88 -9.58 8.02
N THR A 60 10.05 -9.66 8.66
CA THR A 60 10.25 -10.24 9.99
C THR A 60 9.87 -11.73 10.11
N THR A 61 9.82 -12.47 9.00
CA THR A 61 9.47 -13.89 8.99
C THR A 61 10.60 -14.77 9.53
N GLY A 62 11.87 -14.48 9.14
CA GLY A 62 13.07 -15.05 9.74
C GLY A 62 13.26 -16.57 9.57
N PHE A 63 13.37 -17.07 8.32
CA PHE A 63 13.65 -18.49 8.06
C PHE A 63 15.08 -18.93 8.41
N GLY A 64 16.00 -17.99 8.68
CA GLY A 64 17.39 -18.27 8.96
C GLY A 64 18.31 -18.04 7.76
N GLU A 65 19.56 -18.48 7.90
CA GLU A 65 20.59 -18.34 6.86
C GLU A 65 20.38 -19.40 5.77
N ILE A 66 20.25 -18.96 4.54
CA ILE A 66 20.02 -19.82 3.37
C ILE A 66 20.81 -19.32 2.16
N PRO A 67 21.23 -20.20 1.25
CA PRO A 67 21.14 -21.67 1.27
C PRO A 67 22.22 -22.30 2.16
N TYR A 68 23.25 -21.54 2.53
CA TYR A 68 24.37 -21.95 3.36
C TYR A 68 24.53 -21.01 4.56
N PRO A 69 25.22 -21.43 5.63
CA PRO A 69 25.56 -20.55 6.74
C PRO A 69 26.35 -19.34 6.27
N PHE A 70 25.96 -18.17 6.76
CA PHE A 70 26.58 -16.91 6.37
C PHE A 70 27.97 -16.74 6.93
N THR A 71 28.86 -16.13 6.16
CA THR A 71 30.13 -15.62 6.67
C THR A 71 29.89 -14.40 7.58
N ASP A 72 30.87 -14.07 8.42
CA ASP A 72 30.75 -12.91 9.33
C ASP A 72 30.51 -11.60 8.57
N ALA A 73 31.06 -11.47 7.36
CA ALA A 73 30.82 -10.31 6.50
C ALA A 73 29.36 -10.25 6.03
N GLN A 74 28.79 -11.37 5.62
CA GLN A 74 27.38 -11.46 5.22
C GLN A 74 26.46 -11.22 6.43
N ARG A 75 26.80 -11.75 7.61
CA ARG A 75 26.05 -11.51 8.86
C ARG A 75 26.06 -10.04 9.25
N MET A 76 27.22 -9.39 9.16
CA MET A 76 27.34 -7.96 9.46
C MET A 76 26.49 -7.12 8.50
N TRP A 77 26.52 -7.43 7.20
CA TRP A 77 25.67 -6.79 6.21
C TRP A 77 24.18 -6.99 6.50
N ALA A 78 23.77 -8.23 6.74
CA ALA A 78 22.41 -8.57 7.12
C ALA A 78 21.96 -7.84 8.39
N LEU A 79 22.83 -7.76 9.41
CA LEU A 79 22.53 -7.06 10.66
C LEU A 79 22.21 -5.58 10.45
N ILE A 80 22.98 -4.88 9.61
CA ILE A 80 22.74 -3.48 9.29
C ILE A 80 21.39 -3.34 8.55
N PHE A 81 21.17 -4.19 7.54
CA PHE A 81 19.99 -4.08 6.71
C PHE A 81 18.71 -4.58 7.37
N ILE A 82 18.78 -5.42 8.41
CA ILE A 82 17.60 -5.83 9.16
C ILE A 82 16.91 -4.62 9.81
N TYR A 83 17.66 -3.73 10.43
CA TYR A 83 17.10 -2.51 11.04
C TYR A 83 16.58 -1.54 9.98
N ILE A 84 17.31 -1.34 8.89
CA ILE A 84 16.93 -0.43 7.81
C ILE A 84 15.65 -0.92 7.10
N THR A 85 15.57 -2.20 6.78
CA THR A 85 14.41 -2.79 6.09
C THR A 85 13.17 -2.78 6.97
N VAL A 86 13.27 -3.15 8.24
CA VAL A 86 12.15 -3.12 9.19
C VAL A 86 11.64 -1.68 9.37
N ALA A 87 12.55 -0.72 9.59
CA ALA A 87 12.17 0.70 9.70
C ALA A 87 11.46 1.20 8.42
N THR A 88 11.96 0.81 7.24
CA THR A 88 11.36 1.16 5.95
C THR A 88 9.97 0.54 5.78
N TRP A 89 9.77 -0.70 6.20
CA TRP A 89 8.46 -1.36 6.21
C TRP A 89 7.46 -0.65 7.12
N VAL A 90 7.86 -0.35 8.36
CA VAL A 90 7.01 0.38 9.32
C VAL A 90 6.62 1.75 8.77
N TYR A 91 7.57 2.48 8.17
CA TYR A 91 7.29 3.76 7.51
C TYR A 91 6.31 3.61 6.36
N THR A 92 6.48 2.58 5.52
CA THR A 92 5.60 2.31 4.38
C THR A 92 4.18 1.97 4.82
N ILE A 93 4.03 1.09 5.81
CA ILE A 93 2.73 0.75 6.40
C ILE A 93 2.07 1.97 7.05
N GLY A 94 2.84 2.75 7.81
CA GLY A 94 2.34 4.00 8.41
C GLY A 94 1.82 4.99 7.36
N THR A 95 2.49 5.09 6.20
CA THR A 95 2.02 5.95 5.10
C THR A 95 0.74 5.41 4.46
N LEU A 96 0.60 4.07 4.31
CA LEU A 96 -0.64 3.44 3.84
C LEU A 96 -1.82 3.74 4.77
N ILE A 97 -1.61 3.63 6.07
CA ILE A 97 -2.63 3.94 7.08
C ILE A 97 -3.04 5.40 7.00
N ARG A 98 -2.07 6.32 6.91
CA ARG A 98 -2.35 7.76 6.73
C ARG A 98 -3.15 8.05 5.45
N LEU A 99 -2.82 7.35 4.36
CA LEU A 99 -3.55 7.48 3.09
C LEU A 99 -5.00 7.05 3.27
N TRP A 100 -5.23 5.93 3.96
CA TRP A 100 -6.58 5.43 4.22
C TRP A 100 -7.40 6.39 5.10
N GLN A 101 -6.77 7.03 6.08
CA GLN A 101 -7.41 8.00 6.99
C GLN A 101 -7.58 9.39 6.37
N ASN A 102 -7.06 9.63 5.17
CA ASN A 102 -7.11 10.94 4.53
C ASN A 102 -8.55 11.30 4.15
N GLU A 103 -9.09 12.34 4.80
CA GLU A 103 -10.47 12.80 4.55
C GLU A 103 -10.71 13.20 3.09
N THR A 104 -9.72 13.77 2.41
CA THR A 104 -9.83 14.17 1.01
C THR A 104 -10.04 12.94 0.13
N LEU A 105 -9.31 11.86 0.40
CA LEU A 105 -9.48 10.60 -0.32
C LEU A 105 -10.85 9.99 -0.04
N GLN A 106 -11.27 9.97 1.24
CA GLN A 106 -12.58 9.43 1.62
C GLN A 106 -13.73 10.23 0.99
N LYS A 107 -13.65 11.56 0.98
CA LYS A 107 -14.64 12.43 0.32
C LYS A 107 -14.69 12.18 -1.19
N ALA A 108 -13.55 12.11 -1.86
CA ALA A 108 -13.48 11.82 -3.28
C ALA A 108 -14.06 10.42 -3.62
N LEU A 109 -13.79 9.42 -2.80
CA LEU A 109 -14.38 8.08 -2.95
C LEU A 109 -15.91 8.07 -2.72
N ALA A 110 -16.38 8.82 -1.72
CA ALA A 110 -17.81 8.97 -1.43
C ALA A 110 -18.55 9.66 -2.59
N GLU A 111 -17.98 10.74 -3.14
CA GLU A 111 -18.54 11.44 -4.32
C GLU A 111 -18.63 10.51 -5.54
N HIS A 112 -17.58 9.73 -5.81
CA HIS A 112 -17.61 8.77 -6.90
C HIS A 112 -18.66 7.68 -6.71
N ARG A 113 -18.82 7.17 -5.49
CA ARG A 113 -19.88 6.20 -5.17
C ARG A 113 -21.25 6.80 -5.35
N PHE A 114 -21.46 8.02 -4.86
CA PHE A 114 -22.72 8.76 -5.01
C PHE A 114 -23.05 9.00 -6.50
N GLN A 115 -22.11 9.52 -7.29
CA GLN A 115 -22.31 9.71 -8.74
C GLN A 115 -22.68 8.40 -9.45
N ARG A 116 -22.06 7.29 -9.06
CA ARG A 116 -22.35 5.98 -9.63
C ARG A 116 -23.76 5.50 -9.27
N GLN A 117 -24.17 5.70 -8.03
CA GLN A 117 -25.53 5.37 -7.57
C GLN A 117 -26.59 6.21 -8.29
N VAL A 118 -26.36 7.52 -8.43
CA VAL A 118 -27.29 8.40 -9.18
C VAL A 118 -27.40 7.99 -10.64
N ARG A 119 -26.29 7.61 -11.29
CA ARG A 119 -26.32 7.13 -12.69
C ARG A 119 -27.06 5.80 -12.89
N GLN A 120 -27.19 5.00 -11.84
CA GLN A 120 -27.90 3.72 -11.90
C GLN A 120 -29.42 3.86 -11.69
N ILE A 121 -29.90 5.06 -11.31
CA ILE A 121 -31.32 5.35 -11.20
C ILE A 121 -31.87 5.50 -12.61
N SER A 122 -32.57 4.48 -13.10
CA SER A 122 -33.21 4.46 -14.43
C SER A 122 -34.58 5.14 -14.43
N GLU A 123 -35.17 5.35 -13.25
CA GLU A 123 -36.46 5.95 -13.09
C GLU A 123 -36.37 7.48 -12.98
N PRO A 124 -37.36 8.22 -13.49
CA PRO A 124 -37.38 9.67 -13.33
C PRO A 124 -37.46 10.04 -11.84
N PHE A 125 -36.60 10.93 -11.40
CA PHE A 125 -36.54 11.38 -10.01
C PHE A 125 -36.53 12.90 -9.90
N PHE A 126 -37.03 13.41 -8.76
CA PHE A 126 -37.01 14.82 -8.43
C PHE A 126 -35.87 15.15 -7.47
N VAL A 127 -35.10 16.17 -7.79
CA VAL A 127 -34.05 16.69 -6.89
C VAL A 127 -34.61 17.87 -6.12
N VAL A 128 -34.71 17.77 -4.81
CA VAL A 128 -35.16 18.85 -3.95
C VAL A 128 -33.95 19.53 -3.33
N CYS A 129 -33.62 20.73 -3.80
CA CYS A 129 -32.53 21.54 -3.25
C CYS A 129 -32.98 22.28 -1.99
N GLY A 130 -32.49 21.84 -0.84
CA GLY A 130 -32.84 22.39 0.48
C GLY A 130 -33.95 21.59 1.18
N TYR A 131 -33.59 20.99 2.33
CA TYR A 131 -34.51 20.17 3.14
C TYR A 131 -34.93 20.90 4.45
N GLY A 132 -35.21 22.21 4.33
CA GLY A 132 -35.81 23.01 5.42
C GLY A 132 -37.32 22.80 5.52
N ASN A 133 -38.02 23.72 6.20
CA ASN A 133 -39.48 23.65 6.41
C ASN A 133 -40.29 23.50 5.10
N THR A 134 -39.90 24.22 4.05
CA THR A 134 -40.57 24.18 2.74
C THR A 134 -40.25 22.91 2.00
N GLY A 135 -38.96 22.50 1.93
CA GLY A 135 -38.53 21.28 1.24
C GLY A 135 -39.12 20.02 1.85
N SER A 136 -39.19 19.92 3.19
CA SER A 136 -39.78 18.78 3.88
C SER A 136 -41.30 18.65 3.62
N ARG A 137 -42.02 19.78 3.53
CA ARG A 137 -43.45 19.78 3.17
C ARG A 137 -43.66 19.35 1.73
N LEU A 138 -42.82 19.82 0.80
CA LEU A 138 -42.84 19.43 -0.61
C LEU A 138 -42.62 17.91 -0.77
N VAL A 139 -41.60 17.36 -0.15
CA VAL A 139 -41.31 15.91 -0.20
C VAL A 139 -42.46 15.08 0.37
N LYS A 140 -43.07 15.51 1.51
CA LYS A 140 -44.24 14.83 2.07
C LYS A 140 -45.44 14.85 1.12
N SER A 141 -45.66 15.95 0.39
CA SER A 141 -46.78 16.06 -0.58
C SER A 141 -46.52 15.19 -1.83
N LEU A 142 -45.29 15.20 -2.35
CA LEU A 142 -44.90 14.35 -3.49
C LEU A 142 -45.04 12.87 -3.15
N ARG A 143 -44.56 12.44 -1.96
CA ARG A 143 -44.68 11.06 -1.49
C ARG A 143 -46.14 10.60 -1.39
N LYS A 144 -47.05 11.47 -0.93
CA LYS A 144 -48.49 11.16 -0.90
C LYS A 144 -49.10 10.96 -2.28
N ARG A 145 -48.62 11.67 -3.29
CA ARG A 145 -49.13 11.54 -4.69
C ARG A 145 -48.55 10.31 -5.40
N LEU A 146 -47.26 10.01 -5.19
CA LEU A 146 -46.59 8.82 -5.78
C LEU A 146 -47.08 7.48 -5.21
N ILE A 147 -47.59 7.45 -3.98
CA ILE A 147 -48.19 6.25 -3.39
C ILE A 147 -49.63 6.03 -3.85
N ARG A 148 -50.25 7.01 -4.48
CA ARG A 148 -51.66 6.94 -5.01
C ARG A 148 -51.74 6.73 -6.52
N ALA A 149 -50.59 6.64 -7.20
CA ALA A 149 -50.46 6.30 -8.62
C ALA A 149 -49.86 4.90 -8.80
#